data_2b6cd0a1961e8a9ed7f7c1bd56ff529d
#
_entry.id   2b6cd0a1961e8a9ed7f7c1bd56ff529d
#
_cell.length_a   1.000
_cell.length_b   1.000
_cell.length_c   1.000
_cell.angle_alpha   90.00
_cell.angle_beta   90.00
_cell.angle_gamma   90.00
#
_symmetry.space_group_name_H-M   'P 1'
#
loop_
_entity.id
_entity.type
_entity.pdbx_description
1 polymer ?
#
loop_
_entity_poly.entity_id
_entity_poly.type
_entity_poly.pdbx_seq_one_letter_code
_entity_poly.pdbx_strand_id
1 'polypeptide(L)'
;MPKELCYVIEQISKEKGISRETLIETLRSALLSAIRKRFGGRTNIDIQIDPKTCEVSIYENKKVVSKVTNTDTEISIEDAKKISPDVKEGETLSIQLDLHEFTRIAAQTAKQVIFQRVREAERDIIYNEFKDKVGQIVTGTVMRKEKGNYYLNLGKTEAILPIKETLPNENLKRGDSVKALIEEVKNTPKGPVIIVTRAKPDFISALFKMEVPEINEGLVIIKNVVREPGERTKIAVYSTNPSIDPVGACVGMKGTRVQSIVRELKGERIDIIPWIDDPRELIARALSPAIVDRIGINEETKTAMVVVTDQQLSIAIGKRGQNVKLAMKLTGWDIDILSESEYSKIKTEEADKTFSPPSVDE
;
A
#
# COMPACT_ATOMS: atom_id res chain seq x y z
N MET A 1 5.40 -41.39 15.17
CA MET A 1 5.99 -40.04 15.23
C MET A 1 6.88 -39.66 14.03
N PRO A 2 7.95 -40.38 13.62
CA PRO A 2 8.70 -39.97 12.42
C PRO A 2 7.84 -39.95 11.16
N LYS A 3 6.96 -40.94 10.98
CA LYS A 3 6.07 -41.00 9.80
C LYS A 3 5.05 -39.85 9.72
N GLU A 4 4.51 -39.40 10.84
CA GLU A 4 3.59 -38.27 10.92
C GLU A 4 4.30 -36.93 10.59
N LEU A 5 5.53 -36.78 11.09
CA LEU A 5 6.33 -35.57 10.79
C LEU A 5 6.67 -35.51 9.31
N CYS A 6 7.09 -36.60 8.71
CA CYS A 6 7.38 -36.69 7.29
C CYS A 6 6.15 -36.37 6.43
N TYR A 7 5.01 -36.94 6.77
CA TYR A 7 3.74 -36.66 6.08
C TYR A 7 3.38 -35.20 6.13
N VAL A 8 3.49 -34.57 7.30
CA VAL A 8 3.20 -33.12 7.46
C VAL A 8 4.17 -32.28 6.64
N ILE A 9 5.48 -32.59 6.65
CA ILE A 9 6.49 -31.88 5.85
C ILE A 9 6.18 -32.00 4.34
N GLU A 10 5.83 -33.21 3.88
CA GLU A 10 5.49 -33.43 2.46
C GLU A 10 4.22 -32.67 2.04
N GLN A 11 3.19 -32.71 2.88
CA GLN A 11 1.93 -32.02 2.61
C GLN A 11 2.14 -30.52 2.49
N ILE A 12 2.87 -29.92 3.43
CA ILE A 12 3.19 -28.49 3.43
C ILE A 12 4.07 -28.11 2.24
N SER A 13 5.07 -28.93 1.92
CA SER A 13 5.93 -28.70 0.76
C SER A 13 5.10 -28.63 -0.54
N LYS A 14 4.15 -29.57 -0.73
CA LYS A 14 3.29 -29.63 -1.90
C LYS A 14 2.26 -28.48 -1.93
N GLU A 15 1.60 -28.20 -0.82
CA GLU A 15 0.51 -27.22 -0.75
C GLU A 15 1.00 -25.77 -0.76
N LYS A 16 2.15 -25.50 -0.17
CA LYS A 16 2.66 -24.12 0.02
C LYS A 16 3.90 -23.80 -0.80
N GLY A 17 4.42 -24.76 -1.58
CA GLY A 17 5.59 -24.54 -2.46
C GLY A 17 6.91 -24.30 -1.70
N ILE A 18 7.00 -24.69 -0.41
CA ILE A 18 8.23 -24.57 0.39
C ILE A 18 9.07 -25.83 0.18
N SER A 19 10.37 -25.68 -0.11
CA SER A 19 11.22 -26.86 -0.31
C SER A 19 11.31 -27.70 0.96
N ARG A 20 11.35 -29.02 0.79
CA ARG A 20 11.47 -29.98 1.88
C ARG A 20 12.74 -29.76 2.69
N GLU A 21 13.84 -29.44 2.01
CA GLU A 21 15.14 -29.17 2.60
C GLU A 21 15.08 -27.97 3.53
N THR A 22 14.41 -26.88 3.10
CA THR A 22 14.22 -25.68 3.91
C THR A 22 13.41 -25.96 5.17
N LEU A 23 12.37 -26.79 5.09
CA LEU A 23 11.57 -27.18 6.24
C LEU A 23 12.38 -28.01 7.24
N ILE A 24 13.17 -28.99 6.76
CA ILE A 24 14.02 -29.87 7.59
C ILE A 24 15.11 -29.02 8.29
N GLU A 25 15.79 -28.09 7.58
CA GLU A 25 16.85 -27.27 8.18
C GLU A 25 16.31 -26.29 9.22
N THR A 26 15.14 -25.69 8.94
CA THR A 26 14.46 -24.84 9.91
C THR A 26 14.08 -25.62 11.17
N LEU A 27 13.58 -26.84 11.00
CA LEU A 27 13.23 -27.74 12.09
C LEU A 27 14.47 -28.13 12.90
N ARG A 28 15.54 -28.50 12.22
CA ARG A 28 16.84 -28.86 12.85
C ARG A 28 17.35 -27.73 13.74
N SER A 29 17.39 -26.49 13.19
CA SER A 29 17.87 -25.31 13.92
C SER A 29 17.04 -25.01 15.17
N ALA A 30 15.71 -25.12 15.06
CA ALA A 30 14.81 -24.88 16.19
C ALA A 30 14.90 -25.96 17.27
N LEU A 31 14.97 -27.24 16.88
CA LEU A 31 15.17 -28.35 17.81
C LEU A 31 16.51 -28.22 18.53
N LEU A 32 17.57 -27.88 17.81
CA LEU A 32 18.90 -27.65 18.37
C LEU A 32 18.87 -26.53 19.41
N SER A 33 18.22 -25.43 19.13
CA SER A 33 18.06 -24.31 20.07
C SER A 33 17.28 -24.74 21.34
N ALA A 34 16.18 -25.45 21.17
CA ALA A 34 15.35 -25.92 22.28
C ALA A 34 16.11 -26.89 23.19
N ILE A 35 16.86 -27.82 22.58
CA ILE A 35 17.63 -28.86 23.31
C ILE A 35 18.81 -28.19 24.03
N ARG A 36 19.59 -27.33 23.38
CA ARG A 36 20.71 -26.63 24.03
C ARG A 36 20.25 -25.83 25.25
N LYS A 37 19.11 -25.14 25.16
CA LYS A 37 18.55 -24.42 26.30
C LYS A 37 18.24 -25.34 27.49
N ARG A 38 17.76 -26.53 27.26
CA ARG A 38 17.44 -27.52 28.32
C ARG A 38 18.70 -28.12 28.97
N PHE A 39 19.77 -28.29 28.20
CA PHE A 39 21.06 -28.74 28.69
C PHE A 39 21.97 -27.63 29.22
N GLY A 40 21.39 -26.51 29.70
CA GLY A 40 22.16 -25.43 30.30
C GLY A 40 23.01 -24.61 29.30
N GLY A 41 22.66 -24.61 28.02
CA GLY A 41 23.37 -23.87 26.99
C GLY A 41 24.57 -24.59 26.39
N ARG A 42 24.71 -25.92 26.59
CA ARG A 42 25.81 -26.69 26.01
C ARG A 42 25.89 -26.53 24.49
N THR A 43 27.07 -26.25 23.98
CA THR A 43 27.33 -26.01 22.54
C THR A 43 27.72 -27.29 21.80
N ASN A 44 28.07 -28.36 22.49
CA ASN A 44 28.53 -29.63 21.94
C ASN A 44 27.41 -30.60 21.54
N ILE A 45 26.15 -30.17 21.56
CA ILE A 45 25.01 -30.93 21.09
C ILE A 45 24.72 -30.61 19.64
N ASP A 46 24.51 -31.65 18.84
CA ASP A 46 24.07 -31.58 17.45
C ASP A 46 22.85 -32.46 17.19
N ILE A 47 22.10 -32.14 16.11
CA ILE A 47 20.89 -32.87 15.71
C ILE A 47 21.00 -33.19 14.23
N GLN A 48 20.69 -34.45 13.92
CA GLN A 48 20.52 -34.90 12.53
C GLN A 48 19.07 -35.30 12.31
N ILE A 49 18.54 -34.94 11.16
CA ILE A 49 17.21 -35.33 10.71
C ILE A 49 17.40 -36.06 9.37
N ASP A 50 17.04 -37.33 9.33
CA ASP A 50 17.09 -38.08 8.09
C ASP A 50 16.08 -37.48 7.07
N PRO A 51 16.54 -37.07 5.90
CA PRO A 51 15.65 -36.41 4.93
C PRO A 51 14.60 -37.35 4.33
N LYS A 52 14.74 -38.66 4.45
CA LYS A 52 13.78 -39.66 3.92
C LYS A 52 12.79 -40.10 4.98
N THR A 53 13.28 -40.45 6.16
CA THR A 53 12.46 -40.99 7.25
C THR A 53 11.96 -39.95 8.23
N CYS A 54 12.54 -38.73 8.21
CA CYS A 54 12.34 -37.64 9.16
C CYS A 54 12.63 -38.07 10.60
N GLU A 55 13.47 -39.09 10.78
CA GLU A 55 13.92 -39.57 12.09
C GLU A 55 14.92 -38.55 12.65
N VAL A 56 14.71 -38.20 13.90
CA VAL A 56 15.53 -37.20 14.61
C VAL A 56 16.50 -37.94 15.51
N SER A 57 17.79 -37.77 15.28
CA SER A 57 18.88 -38.30 16.11
C SER A 57 19.63 -37.14 16.76
N ILE A 58 19.95 -37.28 18.03
CA ILE A 58 20.64 -36.28 18.81
C ILE A 58 22.01 -36.83 19.19
N TYR A 59 23.04 -36.01 18.99
CA TYR A 59 24.43 -36.38 19.28
C TYR A 59 25.06 -35.39 20.25
N GLU A 60 25.82 -35.92 21.19
CA GLU A 60 26.73 -35.16 22.02
C GLU A 60 28.16 -35.38 21.50
N ASN A 61 28.79 -34.29 21.07
CA ASN A 61 30.16 -34.32 20.55
C ASN A 61 31.16 -34.08 21.69
N LYS A 62 31.94 -35.12 22.05
CA LYS A 62 32.96 -35.03 23.09
C LYS A 62 34.34 -35.18 22.50
N LYS A 63 35.28 -34.39 22.97
CA LYS A 63 36.69 -34.52 22.60
C LYS A 63 37.32 -35.62 23.39
N VAL A 64 38.02 -36.52 22.70
CA VAL A 64 38.74 -37.67 23.34
C VAL A 64 40.05 -37.17 23.92
N VAL A 65 40.23 -37.33 25.21
CA VAL A 65 41.42 -36.86 25.96
C VAL A 65 41.97 -37.98 26.85
N SER A 66 43.26 -37.91 27.17
CA SER A 66 43.88 -38.83 28.11
C SER A 66 43.44 -38.56 29.56
N LYS A 67 43.18 -37.29 29.93
CA LYS A 67 42.69 -36.90 31.26
C LYS A 67 41.49 -35.94 31.09
N VAL A 68 40.32 -36.33 31.55
CA VAL A 68 39.09 -35.54 31.50
C VAL A 68 39.15 -34.42 32.50
N THR A 69 39.02 -33.20 32.03
CA THR A 69 38.91 -31.98 32.83
C THR A 69 37.48 -31.45 32.90
N ASN A 70 36.73 -31.66 31.84
CA ASN A 70 35.32 -31.28 31.76
C ASN A 70 34.46 -32.44 31.18
N THR A 71 33.70 -33.08 32.05
CA THR A 71 32.86 -34.25 31.71
C THR A 71 31.78 -33.93 30.68
N ASP A 72 31.42 -32.68 30.50
CA ASP A 72 30.39 -32.25 29.53
C ASP A 72 30.92 -32.20 28.11
N THR A 73 32.22 -31.88 27.93
CA THR A 73 32.82 -31.68 26.59
C THR A 73 33.91 -32.67 26.25
N GLU A 74 34.35 -33.47 27.23
CA GLU A 74 35.47 -34.43 27.10
C GLU A 74 35.05 -35.81 27.50
N ILE A 75 35.73 -36.80 26.92
CA ILE A 75 35.61 -38.26 27.26
C ILE A 75 37.01 -38.87 27.34
N SER A 76 37.21 -39.81 28.28
CA SER A 76 38.46 -40.54 28.39
C SER A 76 38.68 -41.45 27.17
N ILE A 77 39.95 -41.62 26.78
CA ILE A 77 40.28 -42.53 25.67
C ILE A 77 39.83 -44.00 25.97
N GLU A 78 39.81 -44.42 27.25
CA GLU A 78 39.35 -45.71 27.66
C GLU A 78 37.85 -45.91 27.44
N ASP A 79 37.03 -44.90 27.77
CA ASP A 79 35.58 -44.96 27.58
C ASP A 79 35.22 -44.72 26.12
N ALA A 80 35.97 -43.88 25.41
CA ALA A 80 35.78 -43.64 23.98
C ALA A 80 36.01 -44.91 23.16
N LYS A 81 37.03 -45.74 23.50
CA LYS A 81 37.28 -47.04 22.85
C LYS A 81 36.21 -48.10 23.11
N LYS A 82 35.42 -47.98 24.16
CA LYS A 82 34.26 -48.86 24.39
C LYS A 82 33.14 -48.60 23.39
N ILE A 83 33.06 -47.35 22.89
CA ILE A 83 32.03 -46.95 21.94
C ILE A 83 32.55 -47.11 20.50
N SER A 84 33.78 -46.69 20.23
CA SER A 84 34.45 -46.80 18.92
C SER A 84 35.89 -47.26 19.12
N PRO A 85 36.24 -48.55 18.77
CA PRO A 85 37.55 -49.11 19.00
C PRO A 85 38.72 -48.39 18.35
N ASP A 86 38.49 -47.77 17.20
CA ASP A 86 39.51 -47.13 16.36
C ASP A 86 39.78 -45.63 16.70
N VAL A 87 39.11 -45.09 17.70
CA VAL A 87 39.21 -43.66 18.04
C VAL A 87 40.57 -43.34 18.66
N LYS A 88 41.12 -42.16 18.24
CA LYS A 88 42.40 -41.64 18.69
C LYS A 88 42.24 -40.44 19.62
N GLU A 89 43.24 -40.22 20.47
CA GLU A 89 43.30 -39.04 21.31
C GLU A 89 43.30 -37.73 20.45
N GLY A 90 42.49 -36.76 20.86
CA GLY A 90 42.31 -35.50 20.15
C GLY A 90 41.17 -35.50 19.12
N GLU A 91 40.61 -36.65 18.76
CA GLU A 91 39.43 -36.73 17.89
C GLU A 91 38.13 -36.34 18.62
N THR A 92 37.11 -35.98 17.86
CA THR A 92 35.79 -35.73 18.40
C THR A 92 34.90 -36.94 18.17
N LEU A 93 34.39 -37.53 19.25
CA LEU A 93 33.46 -38.66 19.23
C LEU A 93 32.02 -38.15 19.36
N SER A 94 31.18 -38.51 18.38
CA SER A 94 29.74 -38.21 18.41
C SER A 94 29.01 -39.35 19.08
N ILE A 95 28.45 -39.13 20.24
CA ILE A 95 27.73 -40.10 21.05
C ILE A 95 26.24 -39.87 20.87
N GLN A 96 25.53 -40.88 20.37
CA GLN A 96 24.07 -40.77 20.23
C GLN A 96 23.41 -40.81 21.60
N LEU A 97 22.57 -39.85 21.88
CA LEU A 97 21.79 -39.76 23.11
C LEU A 97 20.44 -40.43 22.92
N ASP A 98 20.12 -41.44 23.76
CA ASP A 98 18.77 -42.03 23.78
C ASP A 98 17.91 -41.26 24.79
N LEU A 99 17.03 -40.40 24.25
CA LEU A 99 16.27 -39.48 25.07
C LEU A 99 14.77 -39.67 24.81
N HIS A 100 14.16 -40.68 25.43
CA HIS A 100 12.70 -40.88 25.35
C HIS A 100 11.88 -39.63 25.71
N GLU A 101 12.32 -38.81 26.67
CA GLU A 101 11.68 -37.56 27.03
C GLU A 101 11.73 -36.50 25.91
N PHE A 102 12.77 -36.55 25.04
CA PHE A 102 12.94 -35.56 23.96
C PHE A 102 12.00 -35.80 22.80
N THR A 103 11.52 -37.02 22.61
CA THR A 103 10.58 -37.33 21.52
C THR A 103 9.32 -36.46 21.62
N ARG A 104 8.83 -36.20 22.84
CA ARG A 104 7.64 -35.34 23.06
C ARG A 104 7.93 -33.88 22.84
N ILE A 105 9.08 -33.36 23.33
CA ILE A 105 9.50 -31.95 23.17
C ILE A 105 9.82 -31.70 21.70
N ALA A 106 10.53 -32.60 21.04
CA ALA A 106 10.84 -32.52 19.63
C ALA A 106 9.58 -32.44 18.78
N ALA A 107 8.57 -33.28 19.07
CA ALA A 107 7.30 -33.25 18.34
C ALA A 107 6.53 -31.94 18.54
N GLN A 108 6.47 -31.39 19.77
CA GLN A 108 5.81 -30.11 20.03
C GLN A 108 6.55 -28.96 19.37
N THR A 109 7.88 -28.90 19.48
CA THR A 109 8.72 -27.91 18.86
C THR A 109 8.60 -27.95 17.32
N ALA A 110 8.69 -29.16 16.76
CA ALA A 110 8.53 -29.42 15.33
C ALA A 110 7.19 -28.88 14.83
N LYS A 111 6.10 -29.22 15.48
CA LYS A 111 4.75 -28.71 15.13
C LYS A 111 4.70 -27.20 15.16
N GLN A 112 5.22 -26.56 16.21
CA GLN A 112 5.21 -25.11 16.37
C GLN A 112 6.03 -24.40 15.28
N VAL A 113 7.24 -24.90 14.99
CA VAL A 113 8.15 -24.33 13.99
C VAL A 113 7.57 -24.45 12.58
N ILE A 114 7.02 -25.62 12.25
CA ILE A 114 6.38 -25.86 10.97
C ILE A 114 5.20 -24.92 10.78
N PHE A 115 4.31 -24.79 11.78
CA PHE A 115 3.19 -23.86 11.70
C PHE A 115 3.64 -22.39 11.56
N GLN A 116 4.72 -22.02 12.24
CA GLN A 116 5.28 -20.67 12.11
C GLN A 116 5.80 -20.45 10.69
N ARG A 117 6.55 -21.41 10.12
CA ARG A 117 7.11 -21.31 8.77
C ARG A 117 6.03 -21.26 7.69
N VAL A 118 4.97 -22.04 7.86
CA VAL A 118 3.79 -21.97 6.97
C VAL A 118 3.14 -20.60 7.01
N ARG A 119 2.93 -20.05 8.21
CA ARG A 119 2.37 -18.68 8.34
C ARG A 119 3.26 -17.62 7.72
N GLU A 120 4.59 -17.73 7.84
CA GLU A 120 5.54 -16.82 7.20
C GLU A 120 5.42 -16.89 5.68
N ALA A 121 5.42 -18.11 5.11
CA ALA A 121 5.26 -18.29 3.68
C ALA A 121 3.91 -17.79 3.15
N GLU A 122 2.81 -18.04 3.87
CA GLU A 122 1.48 -17.49 3.53
C GLU A 122 1.48 -15.95 3.53
N ARG A 123 2.16 -15.34 4.49
CA ARG A 123 2.33 -13.89 4.57
C ARG A 123 3.13 -13.33 3.39
N ASP A 124 4.22 -14.01 3.03
CA ASP A 124 5.06 -13.60 1.89
C ASP A 124 4.30 -13.71 0.57
N ILE A 125 3.50 -14.75 0.40
CA ILE A 125 2.62 -14.91 -0.77
C ILE A 125 1.62 -13.75 -0.85
N ILE A 126 0.93 -13.42 0.26
CA ILE A 126 -0.02 -12.32 0.31
C ILE A 126 0.69 -10.99 0.05
N TYR A 127 1.83 -10.74 0.68
CA TYR A 127 2.62 -9.53 0.46
C TYR A 127 3.00 -9.36 -1.02
N ASN A 128 3.54 -10.42 -1.63
CA ASN A 128 3.94 -10.41 -3.03
C ASN A 128 2.75 -10.24 -3.99
N GLU A 129 1.59 -10.83 -3.68
CA GLU A 129 0.37 -10.65 -4.47
C GLU A 129 -0.13 -9.20 -4.47
N PHE A 130 -0.03 -8.49 -3.33
CA PHE A 130 -0.63 -7.17 -3.19
C PHE A 130 0.33 -6.01 -3.39
N LYS A 131 1.66 -6.18 -3.20
CA LYS A 131 2.64 -5.10 -3.40
C LYS A 131 2.61 -4.51 -4.81
N ASP A 132 2.40 -5.37 -5.83
CA ASP A 132 2.35 -4.98 -7.24
C ASP A 132 0.98 -4.41 -7.65
N LYS A 133 0.01 -4.42 -6.73
CA LYS A 133 -1.34 -3.85 -6.90
C LYS A 133 -1.50 -2.46 -6.26
N VAL A 134 -0.41 -1.87 -5.74
CA VAL A 134 -0.43 -0.48 -5.25
C VAL A 134 -0.86 0.44 -6.39
N GLY A 135 -1.80 1.36 -6.11
CA GLY A 135 -2.41 2.22 -7.13
C GLY A 135 -3.56 1.56 -7.92
N GLN A 136 -3.95 0.33 -7.61
CA GLN A 136 -5.08 -0.34 -8.22
C GLN A 136 -6.28 -0.38 -7.27
N ILE A 137 -7.49 -0.43 -7.87
CA ILE A 137 -8.72 -0.58 -7.11
C ILE A 137 -8.94 -2.05 -6.74
N VAL A 138 -9.29 -2.26 -5.48
CA VAL A 138 -9.78 -3.53 -4.96
C VAL A 138 -11.20 -3.38 -4.43
N THR A 139 -11.95 -4.45 -4.52
CA THR A 139 -13.28 -4.53 -3.92
C THR A 139 -13.19 -5.39 -2.66
N GLY A 140 -13.62 -4.84 -1.54
CA GLY A 140 -13.65 -5.55 -0.27
C GLY A 140 -15.00 -5.47 0.41
N THR A 141 -15.31 -6.45 1.27
CA THR A 141 -16.52 -6.45 2.09
C THR A 141 -16.20 -5.95 3.49
N VAL A 142 -16.96 -4.99 3.98
CA VAL A 142 -16.79 -4.43 5.33
C VAL A 142 -17.09 -5.52 6.38
N MET A 143 -16.09 -5.86 7.19
CA MET A 143 -16.21 -6.85 8.26
C MET A 143 -16.54 -6.22 9.60
N ARG A 144 -15.82 -5.17 9.97
CA ARG A 144 -15.93 -4.48 11.25
C ARG A 144 -15.37 -3.05 11.18
N LYS A 145 -15.75 -2.26 12.17
CA LYS A 145 -15.18 -0.94 12.45
C LYS A 145 -14.54 -0.98 13.83
N GLU A 146 -13.25 -0.68 13.91
CA GLU A 146 -12.49 -0.72 15.16
C GLU A 146 -11.41 0.36 15.17
N LYS A 147 -11.24 1.07 16.30
CA LYS A 147 -10.18 2.06 16.54
C LYS A 147 -9.98 3.09 15.42
N GLY A 148 -11.08 3.59 14.85
CA GLY A 148 -11.00 4.59 13.78
C GLY A 148 -10.65 4.02 12.40
N ASN A 149 -10.83 2.72 12.18
CA ASN A 149 -10.60 2.06 10.92
C ASN A 149 -11.75 1.13 10.56
N TYR A 150 -12.03 1.00 9.27
CA TYR A 150 -12.81 -0.10 8.72
C TYR A 150 -11.86 -1.20 8.27
N TYR A 151 -12.26 -2.45 8.50
CA TYR A 151 -11.55 -3.64 8.04
C TYR A 151 -12.35 -4.27 6.91
N LEU A 152 -11.72 -4.38 5.75
CA LEU A 152 -12.31 -4.90 4.53
C LEU A 152 -11.76 -6.29 4.23
N ASN A 153 -12.63 -7.27 4.02
CA ASN A 153 -12.22 -8.60 3.56
C ASN A 153 -11.97 -8.57 2.04
N LEU A 154 -10.74 -8.90 1.64
CA LEU A 154 -10.33 -9.04 0.23
C LEU A 154 -10.30 -10.51 -0.23
N GLY A 155 -10.90 -11.43 0.51
CA GLY A 155 -10.88 -12.88 0.26
C GLY A 155 -9.77 -13.58 1.03
N LYS A 156 -8.52 -13.41 0.63
CA LYS A 156 -7.36 -14.05 1.29
C LYS A 156 -6.83 -13.30 2.51
N THR A 157 -7.09 -12.01 2.59
CA THR A 157 -6.57 -11.13 3.63
C THR A 157 -7.51 -9.96 3.91
N GLU A 158 -7.23 -9.21 4.96
CA GLU A 158 -7.95 -7.99 5.30
C GLU A 158 -7.16 -6.75 4.86
N ALA A 159 -7.88 -5.72 4.39
CA ALA A 159 -7.34 -4.37 4.20
C ALA A 159 -7.88 -3.42 5.27
N ILE A 160 -7.12 -2.38 5.57
CA ILE A 160 -7.48 -1.32 6.49
C ILE A 160 -7.85 -0.09 5.69
N LEU A 161 -9.08 0.40 5.87
CA LEU A 161 -9.56 1.67 5.38
C LEU A 161 -9.72 2.62 6.59
N PRO A 162 -8.77 3.55 6.82
CA PRO A 162 -8.88 4.54 7.87
C PRO A 162 -10.12 5.42 7.67
N ILE A 163 -10.81 5.82 8.75
CA ILE A 163 -12.00 6.70 8.64
C ILE A 163 -11.66 8.02 7.93
N LYS A 164 -10.47 8.58 8.18
CA LYS A 164 -10.02 9.79 7.49
C LYS A 164 -9.84 9.61 5.96
N GLU A 165 -9.72 8.38 5.51
CA GLU A 165 -9.58 8.00 4.10
C GLU A 165 -10.91 7.53 3.47
N THR A 166 -12.04 7.64 4.21
CA THR A 166 -13.40 7.47 3.68
C THR A 166 -13.95 8.79 3.14
N LEU A 167 -15.09 8.73 2.46
CA LEU A 167 -15.80 9.96 2.08
C LEU A 167 -16.51 10.55 3.31
N PRO A 168 -16.57 11.88 3.47
CA PRO A 168 -17.12 12.54 4.66
C PRO A 168 -18.55 12.10 5.03
N ASN A 169 -19.37 11.80 4.03
CA ASN A 169 -20.78 11.42 4.22
C ASN A 169 -21.00 9.90 4.08
N GLU A 170 -19.95 9.10 4.12
CA GLU A 170 -20.03 7.66 3.92
C GLU A 170 -20.18 6.93 5.25
N ASN A 171 -21.29 6.25 5.42
CA ASN A 171 -21.54 5.42 6.60
C ASN A 171 -21.56 3.95 6.18
N LEU A 172 -20.38 3.32 6.22
CA LEU A 172 -20.19 1.94 5.82
C LEU A 172 -20.69 1.00 6.93
N LYS A 173 -21.51 0.01 6.54
CA LYS A 173 -22.06 -1.01 7.43
C LYS A 173 -21.38 -2.35 7.15
N ARG A 174 -21.40 -3.22 8.16
CA ARG A 174 -20.93 -4.60 7.99
C ARG A 174 -21.72 -5.30 6.87
N GLY A 175 -21.00 -5.92 5.94
CA GLY A 175 -21.56 -6.58 4.77
C GLY A 175 -21.56 -5.72 3.51
N ASP A 176 -21.34 -4.40 3.62
CA ASP A 176 -21.27 -3.54 2.44
C ASP A 176 -20.07 -3.89 1.58
N SER A 177 -20.29 -3.91 0.26
CA SER A 177 -19.21 -4.04 -0.72
C SER A 177 -18.66 -2.65 -1.05
N VAL A 178 -17.35 -2.47 -0.95
CA VAL A 178 -16.67 -1.18 -1.08
C VAL A 178 -15.49 -1.30 -2.04
N LYS A 179 -15.42 -0.42 -3.04
CA LYS A 179 -14.22 -0.23 -3.87
C LYS A 179 -13.28 0.76 -3.17
N ALA A 180 -12.00 0.42 -3.11
CA ALA A 180 -10.97 1.30 -2.56
C ALA A 180 -9.66 1.13 -3.31
N LEU A 181 -8.82 2.17 -3.32
CA LEU A 181 -7.49 2.14 -3.92
C LEU A 181 -6.49 1.58 -2.91
N ILE A 182 -5.66 0.64 -3.30
CA ILE A 182 -4.52 0.24 -2.48
C ILE A 182 -3.51 1.39 -2.46
N GLU A 183 -3.36 1.99 -1.30
CA GLU A 183 -2.42 3.09 -1.08
C GLU A 183 -1.02 2.56 -0.76
N GLU A 184 -0.97 1.56 0.12
CA GLU A 184 0.30 1.04 0.62
C GLU A 184 0.14 -0.41 1.09
N VAL A 185 1.20 -1.19 0.90
CA VAL A 185 1.33 -2.55 1.44
C VAL A 185 2.58 -2.62 2.30
N LYS A 186 2.40 -2.77 3.61
CA LYS A 186 3.50 -2.87 4.59
C LYS A 186 3.73 -4.32 4.98
N ASN A 187 4.99 -4.74 5.00
CA ASN A 187 5.36 -6.00 5.63
C ASN A 187 5.66 -5.76 7.12
N THR A 188 4.90 -6.40 8.00
CA THR A 188 5.11 -6.29 9.46
C THR A 188 5.38 -7.67 10.08
N PRO A 189 6.00 -7.73 11.26
CA PRO A 189 6.22 -9.01 11.96
C PRO A 189 4.92 -9.81 12.22
N LYS A 190 3.77 -9.13 12.22
CA LYS A 190 2.45 -9.76 12.37
C LYS A 190 1.82 -10.20 11.04
N GLY A 191 2.42 -9.80 9.92
CA GLY A 191 1.99 -10.08 8.56
C GLY A 191 1.80 -8.83 7.71
N PRO A 192 1.45 -8.98 6.42
CA PRO A 192 1.22 -7.86 5.52
C PRO A 192 0.01 -7.06 5.98
N VAL A 193 0.16 -5.73 5.94
CA VAL A 193 -0.90 -4.76 6.22
C VAL A 193 -1.16 -3.99 4.93
N ILE A 194 -2.37 -4.14 4.40
CA ILE A 194 -2.82 -3.44 3.19
C ILE A 194 -3.63 -2.24 3.63
N ILE A 195 -3.17 -1.04 3.27
CA ILE A 195 -3.87 0.21 3.55
C ILE A 195 -4.53 0.67 2.26
N VAL A 196 -5.81 1.02 2.36
CA VAL A 196 -6.61 1.47 1.23
C VAL A 196 -7.22 2.84 1.50
N THR A 197 -7.49 3.57 0.43
CA THR A 197 -8.08 4.92 0.48
C THR A 197 -9.24 5.06 -0.49
N ARG A 198 -10.19 5.94 -0.15
CA ARG A 198 -11.26 6.43 -1.01
C ARG A 198 -11.22 7.97 -1.13
N ALA A 199 -10.38 8.63 -0.33
CA ALA A 199 -10.30 10.09 -0.25
C ALA A 199 -9.27 10.70 -1.20
N LYS A 200 -8.22 9.98 -1.60
CA LYS A 200 -7.13 10.52 -2.41
C LYS A 200 -7.53 10.76 -3.88
N PRO A 201 -6.89 11.75 -4.56
CA PRO A 201 -7.10 12.00 -5.99
C PRO A 201 -6.82 10.79 -6.87
N ASP A 202 -5.83 9.96 -6.51
CA ASP A 202 -5.46 8.76 -7.26
C ASP A 202 -6.61 7.74 -7.35
N PHE A 203 -7.51 7.72 -6.36
CA PHE A 203 -8.71 6.89 -6.41
C PHE A 203 -9.63 7.30 -7.58
N ILE A 204 -9.76 8.62 -7.85
CA ILE A 204 -10.51 9.13 -9.00
C ILE A 204 -9.86 8.66 -10.30
N SER A 205 -8.53 8.84 -10.42
CA SER A 205 -7.78 8.43 -11.61
C SER A 205 -7.96 6.93 -11.89
N ALA A 206 -7.92 6.10 -10.84
CA ALA A 206 -8.13 4.66 -10.96
C ALA A 206 -9.57 4.29 -11.33
N LEU A 207 -10.59 5.01 -10.81
CA LEU A 207 -11.99 4.84 -11.21
C LEU A 207 -12.20 5.18 -12.69
N PHE A 208 -11.64 6.30 -13.16
CA PHE A 208 -11.70 6.66 -14.57
C PHE A 208 -11.00 5.62 -15.45
N LYS A 209 -9.86 5.10 -15.03
CA LYS A 209 -9.16 4.03 -15.77
C LYS A 209 -9.99 2.76 -15.89
N MET A 210 -10.83 2.45 -14.89
CA MET A 210 -11.75 1.30 -14.96
C MET A 210 -12.94 1.54 -15.88
N GLU A 211 -13.52 2.75 -15.88
CA GLU A 211 -14.77 3.06 -16.57
C GLU A 211 -14.56 3.55 -18.02
N VAL A 212 -13.35 4.05 -18.35
CA VAL A 212 -13.01 4.70 -19.62
C VAL A 212 -11.92 3.89 -20.34
N PRO A 213 -12.28 3.07 -21.33
CA PRO A 213 -11.31 2.26 -22.09
C PRO A 213 -10.19 3.10 -22.71
N GLU A 214 -10.51 4.28 -23.23
CA GLU A 214 -9.55 5.18 -23.88
C GLU A 214 -8.45 5.66 -22.89
N ILE A 215 -8.76 5.76 -21.59
CA ILE A 215 -7.75 6.04 -20.55
C ILE A 215 -6.92 4.78 -20.26
N ASN A 216 -7.55 3.62 -20.20
CA ASN A 216 -6.85 2.37 -19.94
C ASN A 216 -5.87 2.00 -21.07
N GLU A 217 -6.21 2.37 -22.31
CA GLU A 217 -5.39 2.16 -23.50
C GLU A 217 -4.34 3.27 -23.71
N GLY A 218 -4.36 4.34 -22.87
CA GLY A 218 -3.42 5.46 -22.95
C GLY A 218 -3.72 6.45 -24.09
N LEU A 219 -4.87 6.37 -24.76
CA LEU A 219 -5.31 7.30 -25.79
C LEU A 219 -5.77 8.63 -25.17
N VAL A 220 -6.37 8.56 -24.00
CA VAL A 220 -6.72 9.70 -23.16
C VAL A 220 -5.88 9.66 -21.89
N ILE A 221 -5.25 10.77 -21.55
CA ILE A 221 -4.35 10.91 -20.40
C ILE A 221 -4.98 11.86 -19.39
N ILE A 222 -5.02 11.45 -18.13
CA ILE A 222 -5.33 12.32 -17.01
C ILE A 222 -4.08 13.11 -16.66
N LYS A 223 -4.08 14.42 -16.88
CA LYS A 223 -2.95 15.29 -16.60
C LYS A 223 -2.89 15.71 -15.13
N ASN A 224 -4.03 16.02 -14.55
CA ASN A 224 -4.12 16.42 -13.14
C ASN A 224 -5.49 16.10 -12.56
N VAL A 225 -5.55 15.81 -11.27
CA VAL A 225 -6.77 15.61 -10.49
C VAL A 225 -6.65 16.39 -9.20
N VAL A 226 -7.61 17.25 -8.94
CA VAL A 226 -7.74 17.99 -7.69
C VAL A 226 -9.10 17.72 -7.06
N ARG A 227 -9.13 17.50 -5.76
CA ARG A 227 -10.29 16.92 -5.10
C ARG A 227 -10.54 17.51 -3.72
N GLU A 228 -11.80 17.74 -3.43
CA GLU A 228 -12.36 17.85 -2.08
C GLU A 228 -13.28 16.64 -1.88
N PRO A 229 -12.82 15.59 -1.15
CA PRO A 229 -13.52 14.31 -1.09
C PRO A 229 -14.96 14.45 -0.62
N GLY A 230 -15.89 13.80 -1.35
CA GLY A 230 -17.31 13.83 -1.07
C GLY A 230 -18.03 15.10 -1.50
N GLU A 231 -17.35 16.13 -1.98
CA GLU A 231 -17.94 17.39 -2.42
C GLU A 231 -17.74 17.62 -3.93
N ARG A 232 -16.49 17.82 -4.36
CA ARG A 232 -16.20 18.15 -5.76
C ARG A 232 -14.78 17.74 -6.18
N THR A 233 -14.67 17.25 -7.40
CA THR A 233 -13.40 16.92 -8.07
C THR A 233 -13.33 17.67 -9.41
N LYS A 234 -12.15 18.20 -9.75
CA LYS A 234 -11.82 18.64 -11.11
C LYS A 234 -10.72 17.74 -11.67
N ILE A 235 -10.93 17.28 -12.90
CA ILE A 235 -10.01 16.38 -13.61
C ILE A 235 -9.66 17.02 -14.95
N ALA A 236 -8.37 17.20 -15.22
CA ALA A 236 -7.86 17.67 -16.49
C ALA A 236 -7.43 16.50 -17.37
N VAL A 237 -7.98 16.40 -18.56
CA VAL A 237 -7.77 15.29 -19.49
C VAL A 237 -7.24 15.79 -20.83
N TYR A 238 -6.37 14.99 -21.45
CA TYR A 238 -5.74 15.28 -22.73
C TYR A 238 -5.83 14.06 -23.63
N SER A 239 -6.05 14.24 -24.93
CA SER A 239 -5.99 13.16 -25.91
C SER A 239 -4.68 13.17 -26.69
N THR A 240 -4.04 12.02 -26.80
CA THR A 240 -2.88 11.82 -27.68
C THR A 240 -3.28 11.68 -29.14
N ASN A 241 -4.58 11.42 -29.42
CA ASN A 241 -5.15 11.30 -30.76
C ASN A 241 -6.11 12.46 -31.02
N PRO A 242 -5.83 13.33 -32.00
CA PRO A 242 -6.69 14.48 -32.33
C PRO A 242 -8.13 14.12 -32.70
N SER A 243 -8.38 12.88 -33.10
CA SER A 243 -9.73 12.39 -33.48
C SER A 243 -10.58 11.99 -32.28
N ILE A 244 -10.02 11.97 -31.07
CA ILE A 244 -10.72 11.59 -29.84
C ILE A 244 -10.95 12.83 -28.98
N ASP A 245 -12.20 13.14 -28.71
CA ASP A 245 -12.56 14.12 -27.68
C ASP A 245 -12.32 13.53 -26.29
N PRO A 246 -11.31 14.03 -25.52
CA PRO A 246 -10.99 13.46 -24.22
C PRO A 246 -12.08 13.67 -23.18
N VAL A 247 -12.83 14.77 -23.27
CA VAL A 247 -13.95 15.06 -22.37
C VAL A 247 -15.13 14.15 -22.67
N GLY A 248 -15.50 14.04 -23.94
CA GLY A 248 -16.59 13.17 -24.39
C GLY A 248 -16.33 11.69 -24.05
N ALA A 249 -15.08 11.22 -24.20
CA ALA A 249 -14.69 9.87 -23.81
C ALA A 249 -14.90 9.60 -22.31
N CYS A 250 -14.53 10.56 -21.46
CA CYS A 250 -14.70 10.45 -20.01
C CYS A 250 -16.18 10.58 -19.57
N VAL A 251 -16.95 11.44 -20.22
CA VAL A 251 -18.38 11.62 -19.91
C VAL A 251 -19.18 10.37 -20.34
N GLY A 252 -18.88 9.85 -21.52
CA GLY A 252 -19.59 8.75 -22.13
C GLY A 252 -20.97 9.13 -22.67
N MET A 253 -21.62 8.20 -23.39
CA MET A 253 -22.95 8.44 -23.97
C MET A 253 -23.95 8.85 -22.88
N LYS A 254 -24.59 10.03 -23.06
CA LYS A 254 -25.53 10.59 -22.07
C LYS A 254 -25.01 10.67 -20.65
N GLY A 255 -23.68 10.75 -20.47
CA GLY A 255 -23.06 10.85 -19.15
C GLY A 255 -22.95 9.53 -18.38
N THR A 256 -23.15 8.39 -19.00
CA THR A 256 -23.23 7.08 -18.30
C THR A 256 -21.96 6.75 -17.54
N ARG A 257 -20.77 7.02 -18.13
CA ARG A 257 -19.48 6.69 -17.49
C ARG A 257 -19.23 7.57 -16.27
N VAL A 258 -19.34 8.88 -16.42
CA VAL A 258 -19.13 9.80 -15.28
C VAL A 258 -20.17 9.59 -14.18
N GLN A 259 -21.44 9.28 -14.53
CA GLN A 259 -22.49 9.00 -13.55
C GLN A 259 -22.23 7.71 -12.76
N SER A 260 -21.60 6.70 -13.37
CA SER A 260 -21.15 5.50 -12.66
C SER A 260 -20.16 5.86 -11.54
N ILE A 261 -19.17 6.70 -11.87
CA ILE A 261 -18.17 7.19 -10.91
C ILE A 261 -18.82 8.05 -9.82
N VAL A 262 -19.69 9.00 -10.20
CA VAL A 262 -20.42 9.87 -9.25
C VAL A 262 -21.24 9.04 -8.25
N ARG A 263 -21.89 7.95 -8.71
CA ARG A 263 -22.62 7.03 -7.82
C ARG A 263 -21.70 6.30 -6.85
N GLU A 264 -20.52 5.81 -7.33
CA GLU A 264 -19.53 5.18 -6.47
C GLU A 264 -19.03 6.16 -5.38
N LEU A 265 -18.91 7.44 -5.72
CA LEU A 265 -18.45 8.53 -4.83
C LEU A 265 -19.59 9.18 -4.03
N LYS A 266 -20.77 8.55 -3.97
CA LYS A 266 -21.93 9.02 -3.19
C LYS A 266 -22.40 10.43 -3.54
N GLY A 267 -22.31 10.81 -4.81
CA GLY A 267 -22.80 12.09 -5.33
C GLY A 267 -21.74 13.20 -5.41
N GLU A 268 -20.47 12.91 -5.21
CA GLU A 268 -19.37 13.86 -5.43
C GLU A 268 -19.41 14.38 -6.87
N ARG A 269 -19.42 15.71 -7.06
CA ARG A 269 -19.45 16.32 -8.38
C ARG A 269 -18.11 16.20 -9.07
N ILE A 270 -18.13 15.90 -10.37
CA ILE A 270 -16.92 15.75 -11.17
C ILE A 270 -16.99 16.71 -12.35
N ASP A 271 -16.05 17.67 -12.40
CA ASP A 271 -15.84 18.55 -13.55
C ASP A 271 -14.70 17.99 -14.39
N ILE A 272 -14.99 17.65 -15.64
CA ILE A 272 -14.02 17.14 -16.61
C ILE A 272 -13.61 18.28 -17.53
N ILE A 273 -12.31 18.60 -17.55
CA ILE A 273 -11.76 19.77 -18.19
C ILE A 273 -10.73 19.32 -19.24
N PRO A 274 -10.80 19.79 -20.49
CA PRO A 274 -9.74 19.52 -21.45
C PRO A 274 -8.47 20.25 -21.01
N TRP A 275 -7.35 19.51 -21.01
CA TRP A 275 -6.04 20.12 -20.79
C TRP A 275 -5.62 20.92 -22.03
N ILE A 276 -5.21 22.13 -21.84
CA ILE A 276 -4.75 23.06 -22.88
C ILE A 276 -3.45 23.69 -22.37
N ASP A 277 -2.46 23.82 -23.26
CA ASP A 277 -1.15 24.35 -22.88
C ASP A 277 -1.16 25.89 -22.69
N ASP A 278 -2.11 26.61 -23.30
CA ASP A 278 -2.31 28.06 -23.03
C ASP A 278 -2.89 28.23 -21.60
N PRO A 279 -2.14 28.91 -20.69
CA PRO A 279 -2.58 29.13 -19.33
C PRO A 279 -3.89 29.86 -19.20
N ARG A 280 -4.15 30.84 -20.09
CA ARG A 280 -5.39 31.65 -20.08
C ARG A 280 -6.59 30.77 -20.35
N GLU A 281 -6.50 29.96 -21.39
CA GLU A 281 -7.59 29.07 -21.76
C GLU A 281 -7.79 27.97 -20.71
N LEU A 282 -6.70 27.41 -20.16
CA LEU A 282 -6.77 26.39 -19.10
C LEU A 282 -7.46 26.96 -17.84
N ILE A 283 -7.11 28.20 -17.42
CA ILE A 283 -7.74 28.86 -16.27
C ILE A 283 -9.23 29.09 -16.53
N ALA A 284 -9.61 29.61 -17.74
CA ALA A 284 -11.00 29.80 -18.09
C ALA A 284 -11.80 28.51 -18.00
N ARG A 285 -11.26 27.41 -18.55
CA ARG A 285 -11.88 26.06 -18.48
C ARG A 285 -11.94 25.52 -17.05
N ALA A 286 -10.90 25.75 -16.25
CA ALA A 286 -10.83 25.31 -14.87
C ALA A 286 -11.87 25.98 -13.96
N LEU A 287 -12.31 27.21 -14.30
CA LEU A 287 -13.36 27.91 -13.57
C LEU A 287 -14.78 27.45 -13.96
N SER A 288 -14.93 26.62 -14.98
CA SER A 288 -16.23 26.03 -15.32
C SER A 288 -17.00 25.57 -14.05
N PRO A 289 -18.33 25.78 -13.97
CA PRO A 289 -19.25 26.21 -15.04
C PRO A 289 -19.34 27.75 -15.23
N ALA A 290 -18.53 28.57 -14.55
CA ALA A 290 -18.54 30.01 -14.77
C ALA A 290 -18.02 30.37 -16.17
N ILE A 291 -18.61 31.40 -16.74
CA ILE A 291 -18.18 31.98 -18.00
C ILE A 291 -17.24 33.13 -17.67
N VAL A 292 -16.03 33.10 -18.22
CA VAL A 292 -14.99 34.08 -18.02
C VAL A 292 -15.03 35.06 -19.20
N ASP A 293 -14.98 36.36 -18.91
CA ASP A 293 -14.96 37.42 -19.91
C ASP A 293 -13.52 37.79 -20.33
N ARG A 294 -12.65 38.05 -19.34
CA ARG A 294 -11.26 38.47 -19.59
C ARG A 294 -10.30 37.79 -18.61
N ILE A 295 -9.08 37.53 -19.07
CA ILE A 295 -7.98 37.00 -18.24
C ILE A 295 -6.71 37.79 -18.54
N GLY A 296 -6.13 38.38 -17.50
CA GLY A 296 -4.78 38.89 -17.48
C GLY A 296 -3.89 37.90 -16.70
N ILE A 297 -2.73 37.56 -17.22
CA ILE A 297 -1.78 36.68 -16.53
C ILE A 297 -0.42 37.38 -16.36
N ASN A 298 0.25 37.03 -15.26
CA ASN A 298 1.64 37.36 -15.03
C ASN A 298 2.41 36.02 -14.88
N GLU A 299 3.24 35.70 -15.88
CA GLU A 299 3.96 34.44 -15.93
C GLU A 299 5.09 34.32 -14.90
N GLU A 300 5.68 35.47 -14.51
CA GLU A 300 6.77 35.50 -13.53
C GLU A 300 6.28 35.14 -12.14
N THR A 301 5.13 35.67 -11.73
CA THR A 301 4.53 35.43 -10.41
C THR A 301 3.53 34.29 -10.40
N LYS A 302 3.18 33.73 -11.56
CA LYS A 302 2.11 32.74 -11.73
C LYS A 302 0.76 33.22 -11.17
N THR A 303 0.44 34.48 -11.35
CA THR A 303 -0.83 35.09 -10.95
C THR A 303 -1.71 35.36 -12.14
N ALA A 304 -3.01 35.20 -11.97
CA ALA A 304 -4.03 35.48 -12.98
C ALA A 304 -5.13 36.35 -12.41
N MET A 305 -5.44 37.43 -13.09
CA MET A 305 -6.62 38.25 -12.82
C MET A 305 -7.73 37.87 -13.80
N VAL A 306 -8.83 37.41 -13.28
CA VAL A 306 -9.97 36.93 -14.05
C VAL A 306 -11.14 37.86 -13.85
N VAL A 307 -11.69 38.40 -14.95
CA VAL A 307 -12.87 39.22 -14.92
C VAL A 307 -14.07 38.43 -15.42
N VAL A 308 -15.14 38.47 -14.65
CA VAL A 308 -16.42 37.81 -14.96
C VAL A 308 -17.56 38.81 -14.84
N THR A 309 -18.69 38.56 -15.48
CA THR A 309 -19.88 39.35 -15.24
C THR A 309 -20.34 39.26 -13.78
N ASP A 310 -21.01 40.30 -13.27
CA ASP A 310 -21.48 40.33 -11.87
C ASP A 310 -22.34 39.09 -11.53
N GLN A 311 -23.11 38.55 -12.48
CA GLN A 311 -23.91 37.34 -12.32
C GLN A 311 -23.09 36.09 -12.22
N GLN A 312 -21.90 36.03 -12.80
CA GLN A 312 -21.01 34.89 -12.82
C GLN A 312 -20.07 34.84 -11.60
N LEU A 313 -19.89 35.95 -10.87
CA LEU A 313 -18.93 36.04 -9.77
C LEU A 313 -19.14 34.96 -8.72
N SER A 314 -20.37 34.79 -8.24
CA SER A 314 -20.68 33.75 -7.25
C SER A 314 -20.44 32.32 -7.75
N ILE A 315 -20.63 32.08 -9.05
CA ILE A 315 -20.41 30.77 -9.69
C ILE A 315 -18.90 30.54 -9.84
N ALA A 316 -18.14 31.55 -10.25
CA ALA A 316 -16.70 31.46 -10.42
C ALA A 316 -15.97 31.21 -9.10
N ILE A 317 -16.34 31.90 -8.05
CA ILE A 317 -15.82 31.69 -6.70
C ILE A 317 -16.30 30.33 -6.15
N GLY A 318 -17.58 30.03 -6.31
CA GLY A 318 -18.23 28.85 -5.77
C GLY A 318 -18.47 28.92 -4.26
N LYS A 319 -19.26 27.96 -3.73
CA LYS A 319 -19.58 27.86 -2.29
C LYS A 319 -18.28 27.76 -1.47
N ARG A 320 -18.06 28.68 -0.52
CA ARG A 320 -16.84 28.75 0.32
C ARG A 320 -15.53 28.89 -0.48
N GLY A 321 -15.57 29.43 -1.68
CA GLY A 321 -14.41 29.55 -2.56
C GLY A 321 -13.95 28.21 -3.17
N GLN A 322 -14.78 27.17 -3.15
CA GLN A 322 -14.41 25.81 -3.57
C GLN A 322 -14.02 25.76 -5.06
N ASN A 323 -14.77 26.46 -5.94
CA ASN A 323 -14.52 26.40 -7.37
C ASN A 323 -13.17 27.02 -7.73
N VAL A 324 -12.88 28.25 -7.23
CA VAL A 324 -11.61 28.93 -7.47
C VAL A 324 -10.43 28.17 -6.83
N LYS A 325 -10.57 27.68 -5.61
CA LYS A 325 -9.50 26.88 -4.94
C LYS A 325 -9.12 25.63 -5.72
N LEU A 326 -10.11 24.92 -6.26
CA LEU A 326 -9.85 23.75 -7.10
C LEU A 326 -9.24 24.16 -8.44
N ALA A 327 -9.68 25.29 -9.04
CA ALA A 327 -9.08 25.81 -10.26
C ALA A 327 -7.60 26.18 -10.06
N MET A 328 -7.28 26.90 -8.98
CA MET A 328 -5.91 27.26 -8.60
C MET A 328 -5.02 26.01 -8.45
N LYS A 329 -5.48 24.99 -7.71
CA LYS A 329 -4.75 23.75 -7.54
C LYS A 329 -4.58 22.96 -8.85
N LEU A 330 -5.60 22.96 -9.72
CA LEU A 330 -5.57 22.25 -10.99
C LEU A 330 -4.57 22.87 -11.96
N THR A 331 -4.58 24.20 -12.05
CA THR A 331 -3.77 24.97 -13.02
C THR A 331 -2.37 25.31 -12.51
N GLY A 332 -2.19 25.36 -11.18
CA GLY A 332 -0.96 25.83 -10.55
C GLY A 332 -0.80 27.37 -10.60
N TRP A 333 -1.90 28.11 -10.85
CA TRP A 333 -1.94 29.57 -10.89
C TRP A 333 -2.69 30.11 -9.68
N ASP A 334 -2.22 31.22 -9.13
CA ASP A 334 -2.97 32.02 -8.16
C ASP A 334 -3.99 32.85 -8.90
N ILE A 335 -5.28 32.72 -8.58
CA ILE A 335 -6.38 33.26 -9.39
C ILE A 335 -7.18 34.23 -8.53
N ASP A 336 -7.13 35.51 -8.92
CA ASP A 336 -7.99 36.55 -8.40
C ASP A 336 -9.18 36.79 -9.34
N ILE A 337 -10.40 36.75 -8.78
CA ILE A 337 -11.63 36.94 -9.56
C ILE A 337 -12.29 38.24 -9.19
N LEU A 338 -12.55 39.07 -10.19
CA LEU A 338 -13.23 40.36 -10.08
C LEU A 338 -14.50 40.34 -10.92
N SER A 339 -15.52 41.03 -10.45
CA SER A 339 -16.66 41.37 -11.30
C SER A 339 -16.33 42.51 -12.27
N GLU A 340 -17.09 42.63 -13.36
CA GLU A 340 -16.94 43.77 -14.29
C GLU A 340 -17.10 45.12 -13.60
N SER A 341 -18.03 45.21 -12.64
CA SER A 341 -18.27 46.41 -11.84
C SER A 341 -17.06 46.77 -10.97
N GLU A 342 -16.43 45.81 -10.32
CA GLU A 342 -15.22 45.98 -9.50
C GLU A 342 -14.01 46.37 -10.37
N TYR A 343 -13.81 45.66 -11.47
CA TYR A 343 -12.73 45.94 -12.41
C TYR A 343 -12.82 47.36 -13.01
N SER A 344 -14.03 47.81 -13.35
CA SER A 344 -14.27 49.16 -13.86
C SER A 344 -13.94 50.25 -12.82
N LYS A 345 -14.26 50.02 -11.53
CA LYS A 345 -13.90 50.96 -10.45
C LYS A 345 -12.39 51.08 -10.30
N ILE A 346 -11.68 49.95 -10.26
CA ILE A 346 -10.21 49.94 -10.16
C ILE A 346 -9.57 50.72 -11.31
N LYS A 347 -10.03 50.52 -12.53
CA LYS A 347 -9.54 51.27 -13.69
C LYS A 347 -9.79 52.78 -13.59
N THR A 348 -10.94 53.18 -13.07
CA THR A 348 -11.27 54.58 -12.88
C THR A 348 -10.37 55.22 -11.81
N GLU A 349 -10.17 54.55 -10.68
CA GLU A 349 -9.29 54.99 -9.60
C GLU A 349 -7.81 55.09 -10.03
N GLU A 350 -7.34 54.16 -10.87
CA GLU A 350 -5.98 54.21 -11.45
C GLU A 350 -5.84 55.37 -12.44
N ALA A 351 -6.86 55.60 -13.27
CA ALA A 351 -6.90 56.72 -14.19
C ALA A 351 -6.90 58.08 -13.45
N ASP A 352 -7.69 58.21 -12.38
CA ASP A 352 -7.77 59.41 -11.56
C ASP A 352 -6.45 59.71 -10.81
N LYS A 353 -5.74 58.67 -10.34
CA LYS A 353 -4.40 58.81 -9.74
C LYS A 353 -3.34 59.26 -10.75
N THR A 354 -3.47 58.87 -12.00
CA THR A 354 -2.53 59.24 -13.07
C THR A 354 -2.82 60.69 -13.59
N PHE A 355 -4.00 61.21 -13.35
CA PHE A 355 -4.43 62.56 -13.80
C PHE A 355 -4.42 63.65 -12.70
N SER A 356 -3.92 63.33 -11.50
CA SER A 356 -3.71 64.33 -10.46
C SER A 356 -2.59 65.33 -10.92
N PRO A 357 -2.86 66.59 -11.21
CA PRO A 357 -1.79 67.54 -11.60
C PRO A 357 -0.83 67.70 -10.39
N PRO A 358 0.47 67.94 -10.63
CA PRO A 358 1.42 68.19 -9.55
C PRO A 358 0.92 69.40 -8.76
N SER A 359 0.85 69.26 -7.42
CA SER A 359 0.57 70.35 -6.50
C SER A 359 1.55 71.46 -6.79
N VAL A 360 1.06 72.60 -7.28
CA VAL A 360 1.80 73.86 -7.41
C VAL A 360 1.88 74.40 -5.99
N ASP A 361 3.00 74.12 -5.31
CA ASP A 361 3.35 74.78 -4.05
C ASP A 361 3.65 76.27 -4.41
N GLU A 362 2.84 77.18 -3.89
CA GLU A 362 3.13 78.62 -3.79
C GLU A 362 4.10 78.91 -2.63
#